data_4e96f8458f02b65155637b0d5eda0761
#
_entry.id   4e96f8458f02b65155637b0d5eda0761
#
_cell.length_a   1.000
_cell.length_b   1.000
_cell.length_c   1.000
_cell.angle_alpha   90.00
_cell.angle_beta   90.00
_cell.angle_gamma   90.00
#
_symmetry.space_group_name_H-M   'P 1'
#
loop_
_entity.id
_entity.type
_entity.pdbx_description
1 polymer ?
#
loop_
_entity_poly.entity_id
_entity_poly.type
_entity_poly.pdbx_seq_one_letter_code
_entity_poly.pdbx_strand_id
1 'polypeptide(L)'
;MNLARLAFLHLVARPLAVLFTGADVIGREHLPSVGPAIIAANHNSHVDTLLLLTVFPARLMGRLRPVAAADYFLRGPLIGWFSRTLVGIVPIARHSQNREGAGREDVLAPARDALGAGDIVIIFPEGTRGAATDELGPMKAGVARLAEAFPGAPVIPVWIEGAGRVLPKGAILPAPMNCTVLVGEAIRWEGEPARFMEALRERLEDLRKSAPPQRWLSDPDPDPPPTSDAAAASAPPVRPSPDS
;
A
#
# COMPACT_ATOMS: atom_id res chain seq x y z
N MET A 1 -11.45 21.61 6.22
CA MET A 1 -11.70 20.21 5.81
C MET A 1 -12.79 20.22 4.74
N ASN A 2 -12.58 19.60 3.58
CA ASN A 2 -13.55 19.62 2.48
C ASN A 2 -14.64 18.57 2.73
N LEU A 3 -15.87 19.03 3.05
CA LEU A 3 -17.02 18.18 3.34
C LEU A 3 -17.39 17.25 2.17
N ALA A 4 -17.29 17.76 0.92
CA ALA A 4 -17.55 16.98 -0.29
C ALA A 4 -16.57 15.78 -0.42
N ARG A 5 -15.30 15.99 -0.05
CA ARG A 5 -14.30 14.92 -0.03
C ARG A 5 -14.63 13.85 1.01
N LEU A 6 -15.01 14.26 2.22
CA LEU A 6 -15.39 13.30 3.26
C LEU A 6 -16.63 12.51 2.84
N ALA A 7 -17.66 13.20 2.32
CA ALA A 7 -18.85 12.53 1.80
C ALA A 7 -18.51 11.54 0.71
N PHE A 8 -17.69 11.92 -0.27
CA PHE A 8 -17.22 11.01 -1.32
C PHE A 8 -16.47 9.79 -0.75
N LEU A 9 -15.52 10.00 0.15
CA LEU A 9 -14.72 8.91 0.73
C LEU A 9 -15.57 7.93 1.54
N HIS A 10 -16.57 8.42 2.28
CA HIS A 10 -17.43 7.58 3.12
C HIS A 10 -18.58 6.93 2.37
N LEU A 11 -19.25 7.66 1.47
CA LEU A 11 -20.47 7.21 0.82
C LEU A 11 -20.23 6.51 -0.52
N VAL A 12 -19.07 6.73 -1.14
CA VAL A 12 -18.74 6.16 -2.45
C VAL A 12 -17.49 5.30 -2.38
N ALA A 13 -16.35 5.88 -2.00
CA ALA A 13 -15.06 5.20 -2.08
C ALA A 13 -14.98 3.97 -1.18
N ARG A 14 -15.38 4.12 0.09
CA ARG A 14 -15.32 3.03 1.07
C ARG A 14 -16.28 1.88 0.74
N PRO A 15 -17.57 2.09 0.42
CA PRO A 15 -18.45 1.00 -0.01
C PRO A 15 -17.95 0.27 -1.26
N LEU A 16 -17.45 1.00 -2.26
CA LEU A 16 -16.86 0.41 -3.46
C LEU A 16 -15.60 -0.40 -3.14
N ALA A 17 -14.70 0.13 -2.31
CA ALA A 17 -13.51 -0.61 -1.90
C ALA A 17 -13.92 -1.92 -1.19
N VAL A 18 -14.83 -1.87 -0.22
CA VAL A 18 -15.31 -3.07 0.49
C VAL A 18 -15.95 -4.06 -0.48
N LEU A 19 -16.80 -3.57 -1.40
CA LEU A 19 -17.52 -4.43 -2.35
C LEU A 19 -16.56 -5.15 -3.31
N PHE A 20 -15.54 -4.46 -3.81
CA PHE A 20 -14.63 -5.01 -4.83
C PHE A 20 -13.37 -5.65 -4.28
N THR A 21 -12.97 -5.33 -3.06
CA THR A 21 -11.70 -5.84 -2.53
C THR A 21 -11.86 -6.74 -1.31
N GLY A 22 -13.02 -6.70 -0.64
CA GLY A 22 -13.21 -7.48 0.60
C GLY A 22 -12.01 -7.36 1.56
N ALA A 23 -11.35 -6.18 1.59
CA ALA A 23 -10.00 -6.06 2.10
C ALA A 23 -9.87 -6.43 3.56
N ASP A 24 -8.98 -7.37 3.84
CA ASP A 24 -8.48 -7.65 5.18
C ASP A 24 -7.24 -6.79 5.48
N VAL A 25 -7.12 -6.32 6.72
CA VAL A 25 -6.01 -5.45 7.14
C VAL A 25 -5.29 -6.06 8.33
N ILE A 26 -4.07 -6.52 8.08
CA ILE A 26 -3.17 -7.10 9.08
C ILE A 26 -2.19 -6.03 9.55
N GLY A 27 -1.92 -5.93 10.86
CA GLY A 27 -1.02 -4.91 11.43
C GLY A 27 -1.66 -3.51 11.49
N ARG A 28 -2.98 -3.41 11.56
CA ARG A 28 -3.72 -2.14 11.62
C ARG A 28 -3.25 -1.22 12.75
N GLU A 29 -2.75 -1.77 13.83
CA GLU A 29 -2.18 -1.06 14.99
C GLU A 29 -0.94 -0.23 14.65
N HIS A 30 -0.23 -0.56 13.57
CA HIS A 30 0.93 0.20 13.08
C HIS A 30 0.54 1.44 12.26
N LEU A 31 -0.75 1.57 11.87
CA LEU A 31 -1.20 2.78 11.20
C LEU A 31 -1.07 4.00 12.11
N PRO A 32 -0.60 5.14 11.57
CA PRO A 32 -0.45 6.35 12.38
C PRO A 32 -1.80 6.86 12.85
N SER A 33 -1.89 7.25 14.12
CA SER A 33 -3.07 7.83 14.73
C SER A 33 -3.21 9.33 14.48
N VAL A 34 -2.09 9.98 14.12
CA VAL A 34 -1.95 11.42 13.80
C VAL A 34 -0.87 11.58 12.72
N GLY A 35 -0.86 12.71 12.03
CA GLY A 35 0.26 13.12 11.16
C GLY A 35 1.20 14.13 11.84
N PRO A 36 2.34 14.47 11.24
CA PRO A 36 2.75 13.98 9.92
C PRO A 36 3.24 12.52 9.93
N ALA A 37 2.99 11.81 8.84
CA ALA A 37 3.48 10.45 8.64
C ALA A 37 3.61 10.16 7.12
N ILE A 38 4.41 9.17 6.76
CA ILE A 38 4.60 8.74 5.39
C ILE A 38 4.19 7.26 5.29
N ILE A 39 3.26 6.94 4.41
CA ILE A 39 2.90 5.57 4.06
C ILE A 39 3.64 5.21 2.78
N ALA A 40 4.54 4.23 2.83
CA ALA A 40 5.28 3.74 1.69
C ALA A 40 4.73 2.38 1.26
N ALA A 41 4.01 2.32 0.14
CA ALA A 41 3.32 1.11 -0.31
C ALA A 41 3.81 0.64 -1.69
N ASN A 42 3.72 -0.67 -1.97
CA ASN A 42 3.84 -1.19 -3.33
C ASN A 42 2.69 -0.68 -4.22
N HIS A 43 2.86 -0.70 -5.55
CA HIS A 43 1.88 -0.16 -6.48
C HIS A 43 1.62 -1.07 -7.67
N ASN A 44 0.49 -1.76 -7.66
CA ASN A 44 0.09 -2.69 -8.72
C ASN A 44 -1.17 -2.23 -9.47
N SER A 45 -2.02 -1.40 -8.83
CA SER A 45 -3.31 -1.02 -9.38
C SER A 45 -3.74 0.40 -8.98
N HIS A 46 -4.64 1.01 -9.75
CA HIS A 46 -5.33 2.23 -9.32
C HIS A 46 -6.18 2.03 -8.05
N VAL A 47 -6.58 0.79 -7.80
CA VAL A 47 -7.34 0.40 -6.61
C VAL A 47 -6.50 0.57 -5.33
N ASP A 48 -5.17 0.45 -5.39
CA ASP A 48 -4.27 0.60 -4.24
C ASP A 48 -4.48 1.92 -3.51
N THR A 49 -4.54 3.02 -4.26
CA THR A 49 -4.78 4.35 -3.67
C THR A 49 -6.14 4.42 -2.98
N LEU A 50 -7.18 3.91 -3.64
CA LEU A 50 -8.53 3.89 -3.09
C LEU A 50 -8.60 3.04 -1.82
N LEU A 51 -7.99 1.86 -1.88
CA LEU A 51 -7.91 0.93 -0.76
C LEU A 51 -7.21 1.57 0.44
N LEU A 52 -6.02 2.16 0.24
CA LEU A 52 -5.30 2.85 1.29
C LEU A 52 -6.09 4.01 1.91
N LEU A 53 -6.85 4.76 1.12
CA LEU A 53 -7.71 5.82 1.65
C LEU A 53 -8.81 5.29 2.57
N THR A 54 -9.25 4.05 2.38
CA THR A 54 -10.40 3.46 3.09
C THR A 54 -10.02 2.62 4.31
N VAL A 55 -8.76 2.18 4.43
CA VAL A 55 -8.29 1.42 5.60
C VAL A 55 -8.10 2.29 6.84
N PHE A 56 -7.94 3.59 6.67
CA PHE A 56 -7.77 4.53 7.78
C PHE A 56 -9.09 4.85 8.49
N PRO A 57 -9.02 5.20 9.79
CA PRO A 57 -10.18 5.72 10.50
C PRO A 57 -10.74 6.99 9.84
N ALA A 58 -12.06 7.17 9.92
CA ALA A 58 -12.78 8.30 9.33
C ALA A 58 -12.15 9.67 9.63
N ARG A 59 -11.70 9.88 10.88
CA ARG A 59 -11.08 11.13 11.32
C ARG A 59 -9.80 11.51 10.58
N LEU A 60 -9.08 10.52 10.02
CA LEU A 60 -7.82 10.72 9.30
C LEU A 60 -7.99 10.79 7.79
N MET A 61 -9.09 10.27 7.23
CA MET A 61 -9.30 10.22 5.78
C MET A 61 -9.16 11.60 5.11
N GLY A 62 -9.55 12.67 5.79
CA GLY A 62 -9.39 14.04 5.31
C GLY A 62 -7.94 14.53 5.24
N ARG A 63 -7.01 13.89 5.95
CA ARG A 63 -5.58 14.23 6.01
C ARG A 63 -4.70 13.35 5.14
N LEU A 64 -5.25 12.34 4.48
CA LEU A 64 -4.49 11.47 3.60
C LEU A 64 -4.17 12.18 2.28
N ARG A 65 -2.92 12.14 1.86
CA ARG A 65 -2.41 12.81 0.65
C ARG A 65 -1.65 11.83 -0.23
N PRO A 66 -2.34 11.12 -1.12
CA PRO A 66 -1.65 10.30 -2.11
C PRO A 66 -0.82 11.16 -3.06
N VAL A 67 0.41 10.74 -3.32
CA VAL A 67 1.32 11.40 -4.26
C VAL A 67 1.22 10.71 -5.61
N ALA A 68 1.00 11.47 -6.67
CA ALA A 68 0.98 10.93 -8.02
C ALA A 68 1.60 11.89 -9.05
N ALA A 69 2.07 11.33 -10.17
CA ALA A 69 2.67 12.10 -11.24
C ALA A 69 1.68 13.09 -11.87
N ALA A 70 2.12 14.33 -12.09
CA ALA A 70 1.29 15.43 -12.60
C ALA A 70 0.68 15.13 -13.97
N ASP A 71 1.39 14.38 -14.82
CA ASP A 71 0.92 14.01 -16.19
C ASP A 71 -0.41 13.26 -16.18
N TYR A 72 -0.73 12.58 -15.07
CA TYR A 72 -2.02 11.90 -14.92
C TYR A 72 -3.20 12.87 -14.96
N PHE A 73 -2.99 14.10 -14.50
CA PHE A 73 -4.02 15.15 -14.41
C PHE A 73 -4.20 15.95 -15.70
N LEU A 74 -3.26 15.83 -16.64
CA LEU A 74 -3.33 16.48 -17.94
C LEU A 74 -4.32 15.80 -18.90
N ARG A 75 -4.87 14.65 -18.53
CA ARG A 75 -5.83 13.89 -19.34
C ARG A 75 -7.22 14.54 -19.43
N GLY A 76 -7.48 15.61 -18.68
CA GLY A 76 -8.71 16.39 -18.74
C GLY A 76 -9.00 17.16 -17.45
N PRO A 77 -9.70 18.32 -17.56
CA PRO A 77 -9.98 19.18 -16.41
C PRO A 77 -10.84 18.50 -15.34
N LEU A 78 -11.78 17.65 -15.73
CA LEU A 78 -12.65 16.91 -14.80
C LEU A 78 -11.87 15.89 -13.99
N ILE A 79 -10.95 15.15 -14.61
CA ILE A 79 -10.10 14.16 -13.93
C ILE A 79 -9.17 14.89 -12.96
N GLY A 80 -8.59 16.00 -13.37
CA GLY A 80 -7.72 16.83 -12.54
C GLY A 80 -8.46 17.38 -11.31
N TRP A 81 -9.67 17.92 -11.51
CA TRP A 81 -10.51 18.42 -10.44
C TRP A 81 -10.92 17.31 -9.45
N PHE A 82 -11.43 16.19 -9.95
CA PHE A 82 -11.82 15.03 -9.17
C PHE A 82 -10.67 14.51 -8.29
N SER A 83 -9.52 14.29 -8.90
CA SER A 83 -8.34 13.75 -8.23
C SER A 83 -7.81 14.65 -7.11
N ARG A 84 -7.77 15.97 -7.34
CA ARG A 84 -7.31 16.92 -6.33
C ARG A 84 -8.35 17.16 -5.24
N THR A 85 -9.63 17.30 -5.63
CA THR A 85 -10.68 17.73 -4.70
C THR A 85 -11.24 16.56 -3.88
N LEU A 86 -11.53 15.43 -4.52
CA LEU A 86 -12.18 14.28 -3.87
C LEU A 86 -11.18 13.22 -3.40
N VAL A 87 -10.18 12.88 -4.20
CA VAL A 87 -9.15 11.92 -3.79
C VAL A 87 -8.08 12.60 -2.93
N GLY A 88 -7.82 13.89 -3.15
CA GLY A 88 -6.83 14.67 -2.41
C GLY A 88 -5.39 14.36 -2.84
N ILE A 89 -5.21 14.03 -4.11
CA ILE A 89 -3.89 13.72 -4.67
C ILE A 89 -3.02 14.97 -4.71
N VAL A 90 -1.77 14.77 -4.29
CA VAL A 90 -0.68 15.75 -4.40
C VAL A 90 0.09 15.47 -5.68
N PRO A 91 0.01 16.36 -6.68
CA PRO A 91 0.73 16.17 -7.94
C PRO A 91 2.22 16.45 -7.76
N ILE A 92 3.07 15.54 -8.25
CA ILE A 92 4.52 15.74 -8.36
C ILE A 92 4.94 15.68 -9.83
N ALA A 93 5.89 16.56 -10.22
CA ALA A 93 6.44 16.53 -11.57
C ALA A 93 7.24 15.23 -11.79
N ARG A 94 7.04 14.55 -12.92
CA ARG A 94 8.01 13.55 -13.38
C ARG A 94 9.17 14.32 -13.97
N HIS A 95 10.39 14.21 -13.42
CA HIS A 95 11.63 14.79 -13.95
C HIS A 95 11.41 15.85 -15.03
N SER A 96 11.82 17.08 -14.77
CA SER A 96 11.95 18.07 -15.85
C SER A 96 13.02 17.53 -16.83
N GLN A 97 12.59 16.78 -17.85
CA GLN A 97 13.40 16.65 -19.05
C GLN A 97 13.43 18.05 -19.68
N ASN A 98 14.65 18.62 -19.74
CA ASN A 98 15.00 19.80 -20.51
C ASN A 98 14.33 21.13 -20.14
N ARG A 99 14.76 21.73 -19.04
CA ARG A 99 14.99 23.17 -19.01
C ARG A 99 16.42 23.42 -18.48
N GLU A 100 17.36 23.49 -19.41
CA GLU A 100 18.64 24.11 -19.18
C GLU A 100 18.36 25.55 -18.72
N GLY A 101 18.69 25.88 -17.45
CA GLY A 101 18.60 27.25 -16.95
C GLY A 101 17.52 27.59 -15.92
N ALA A 102 16.49 26.74 -15.69
CA ALA A 102 15.60 26.90 -14.55
C ALA A 102 16.14 26.06 -13.37
N GLY A 103 16.32 26.66 -12.20
CA GLY A 103 16.74 25.97 -10.98
C GLY A 103 15.92 24.70 -10.81
N ARG A 104 16.57 23.62 -10.35
CA ARG A 104 15.95 22.30 -10.12
C ARG A 104 14.69 22.49 -9.26
N GLU A 105 13.53 22.57 -9.91
CA GLU A 105 12.26 22.65 -9.22
C GLU A 105 12.12 21.41 -8.34
N ASP A 106 11.91 21.60 -7.04
CA ASP A 106 11.83 20.50 -6.11
C ASP A 106 10.53 19.73 -6.33
N VAL A 107 10.66 18.64 -7.04
CA VAL A 107 9.56 17.74 -7.41
C VAL A 107 8.73 17.28 -6.20
N LEU A 108 9.33 17.22 -5.02
CA LEU A 108 8.68 16.76 -3.79
C LEU A 108 8.13 17.92 -2.93
N ALA A 109 8.28 19.19 -3.34
CA ALA A 109 7.81 20.33 -2.57
C ALA A 109 6.34 20.18 -2.15
N PRO A 110 5.37 19.80 -3.03
CA PRO A 110 3.98 19.65 -2.62
C PRO A 110 3.75 18.55 -1.59
N ALA A 111 4.55 17.48 -1.60
CA ALA A 111 4.48 16.42 -0.59
C ALA A 111 5.08 16.88 0.75
N ARG A 112 6.15 17.69 0.71
CA ARG A 112 6.71 18.31 1.93
C ARG A 112 5.76 19.31 2.55
N ASP A 113 5.07 20.12 1.74
CA ASP A 113 4.05 21.05 2.23
C ASP A 113 2.91 20.32 2.95
N ALA A 114 2.49 19.18 2.40
CA ALA A 114 1.49 18.33 3.04
C ALA A 114 1.97 17.77 4.39
N LEU A 115 3.21 17.26 4.46
CA LEU A 115 3.81 16.82 5.74
C LEU A 115 3.95 17.97 6.73
N GLY A 116 4.38 19.15 6.28
CA GLY A 116 4.46 20.36 7.09
C GLY A 116 3.10 20.82 7.66
N ALA A 117 2.02 20.57 6.93
CA ALA A 117 0.65 20.80 7.40
C ALA A 117 0.14 19.72 8.37
N GLY A 118 0.94 18.71 8.70
CA GLY A 118 0.57 17.59 9.56
C GLY A 118 -0.29 16.53 8.87
N ASP A 119 -0.28 16.50 7.53
CA ASP A 119 -0.99 15.50 6.75
C ASP A 119 -0.19 14.16 6.67
N ILE A 120 -0.86 13.09 6.26
CA ILE A 120 -0.27 11.77 6.04
C ILE A 120 -0.07 11.60 4.54
N VAL A 121 1.18 11.54 4.11
CA VAL A 121 1.54 11.36 2.70
C VAL A 121 1.56 9.88 2.35
N ILE A 122 0.89 9.49 1.27
CA ILE A 122 0.95 8.15 0.71
C ILE A 122 1.81 8.21 -0.55
N ILE A 123 2.92 7.48 -0.55
CA ILE A 123 3.85 7.42 -1.66
C ILE A 123 4.08 5.98 -2.09
N PHE A 124 4.20 5.79 -3.40
CA PHE A 124 4.56 4.52 -4.00
C PHE A 124 6.03 4.61 -4.46
N PRO A 125 6.99 4.00 -3.75
CA PRO A 125 8.42 4.16 -4.04
C PRO A 125 8.83 3.74 -5.44
N GLU A 126 8.11 2.81 -6.05
CA GLU A 126 8.34 2.37 -7.44
C GLU A 126 8.11 3.49 -8.46
N GLY A 127 7.23 4.45 -8.15
CA GLY A 127 6.89 5.59 -8.99
C GLY A 127 6.14 5.27 -10.27
N THR A 128 5.89 4.00 -10.53
CA THR A 128 5.06 3.48 -11.63
C THR A 128 4.37 2.23 -11.12
N ARG A 129 3.24 1.87 -11.71
CA ARG A 129 2.60 0.58 -11.41
C ARG A 129 3.50 -0.55 -11.90
N GLY A 130 3.79 -1.50 -11.01
CA GLY A 130 4.52 -2.72 -11.30
C GLY A 130 3.81 -3.60 -12.33
N ALA A 131 4.45 -4.71 -12.70
CA ALA A 131 3.77 -5.80 -13.38
C ALA A 131 2.74 -6.42 -12.42
N ALA A 132 1.76 -7.16 -12.94
CA ALA A 132 0.77 -7.88 -12.12
C ALA A 132 1.39 -9.05 -11.30
N THR A 133 2.70 -9.22 -11.38
CA THR A 133 3.50 -10.09 -10.52
C THR A 133 3.69 -9.35 -9.21
N ASP A 134 3.21 -9.90 -8.11
CA ASP A 134 3.31 -9.34 -6.77
C ASP A 134 4.81 -9.26 -6.30
N GLU A 135 5.67 -8.68 -7.14
CA GLU A 135 7.09 -8.45 -6.91
C GLU A 135 7.37 -6.97 -6.74
N LEU A 136 8.25 -6.63 -5.81
CA LEU A 136 8.65 -5.24 -5.57
C LEU A 136 9.63 -4.79 -6.67
N GLY A 137 9.21 -3.79 -7.44
CA GLY A 137 10.01 -3.16 -8.46
C GLY A 137 11.18 -2.31 -7.92
N PRO A 138 11.97 -1.71 -8.82
CA PRO A 138 13.01 -0.75 -8.44
C PRO A 138 12.41 0.45 -7.69
N MET A 139 12.95 0.80 -6.53
CA MET A 139 12.48 1.92 -5.71
C MET A 139 13.25 3.20 -6.00
N LYS A 140 12.54 4.33 -6.01
CA LYS A 140 13.11 5.67 -6.17
C LYS A 140 13.37 6.30 -4.81
N ALA A 141 14.41 7.12 -4.71
CA ALA A 141 14.84 7.78 -3.48
C ALA A 141 13.87 8.87 -2.95
N GLY A 142 12.71 9.06 -3.56
CA GLY A 142 11.76 10.10 -3.16
C GLY A 142 11.29 9.96 -1.71
N VAL A 143 11.06 8.72 -1.25
CA VAL A 143 10.65 8.46 0.13
C VAL A 143 11.78 8.79 1.12
N ALA A 144 13.04 8.48 0.82
CA ALA A 144 14.18 8.83 1.65
C ALA A 144 14.34 10.35 1.78
N ARG A 145 14.16 11.11 0.68
CA ARG A 145 14.21 12.58 0.71
C ARG A 145 13.09 13.20 1.56
N LEU A 146 11.89 12.59 1.58
CA LEU A 146 10.82 13.03 2.45
C LEU A 146 11.13 12.71 3.92
N ALA A 147 11.67 11.52 4.21
CA ALA A 147 12.09 11.11 5.55
C ALA A 147 13.23 11.99 6.09
N GLU A 148 14.20 12.33 5.24
CA GLU A 148 15.28 13.28 5.55
C GLU A 148 14.76 14.68 5.89
N ALA A 149 13.81 15.18 5.10
CA ALA A 149 13.19 16.49 5.33
C ALA A 149 12.30 16.53 6.59
N PHE A 150 11.77 15.39 7.02
CA PHE A 150 10.91 15.23 8.19
C PHE A 150 11.37 14.04 9.06
N PRO A 151 12.53 14.14 9.75
CA PRO A 151 13.09 13.00 10.51
C PRO A 151 12.17 12.49 11.63
N GLY A 152 11.31 13.36 12.14
CA GLY A 152 10.32 13.02 13.17
C GLY A 152 9.09 12.28 12.63
N ALA A 153 8.83 12.31 11.32
CA ALA A 153 7.69 11.63 10.70
C ALA A 153 8.00 10.13 10.53
N PRO A 154 7.18 9.23 11.10
CA PRO A 154 7.37 7.80 10.87
C PRO A 154 7.09 7.45 9.41
N VAL A 155 7.86 6.52 8.85
CA VAL A 155 7.61 5.92 7.54
C VAL A 155 7.07 4.51 7.75
N ILE A 156 5.82 4.28 7.37
CA ILE A 156 5.14 3.01 7.59
C ILE A 156 5.15 2.23 6.27
N PRO A 157 5.86 1.10 6.19
CA PRO A 157 5.80 0.21 5.04
C PRO A 157 4.44 -0.49 4.98
N VAL A 158 3.85 -0.55 3.79
CA VAL A 158 2.57 -1.22 3.56
C VAL A 158 2.67 -2.10 2.32
N TRP A 159 2.27 -3.35 2.44
CA TRP A 159 2.14 -4.25 1.31
C TRP A 159 0.68 -4.49 0.97
N ILE A 160 0.33 -4.31 -0.30
CA ILE A 160 -1.01 -4.55 -0.83
C ILE A 160 -0.95 -5.77 -1.74
N GLU A 161 -1.64 -6.81 -1.33
CA GLU A 161 -1.76 -8.07 -2.07
C GLU A 161 -3.09 -8.16 -2.79
N GLY A 162 -3.09 -8.66 -4.04
CA GLY A 162 -4.30 -8.96 -4.80
C GLY A 162 -4.93 -7.80 -5.57
N ALA A 163 -4.62 -6.54 -5.27
CA ALA A 163 -5.27 -5.37 -5.89
C ALA A 163 -5.01 -5.25 -7.41
N GLY A 164 -3.88 -5.76 -7.90
CA GLY A 164 -3.57 -5.82 -9.34
C GLY A 164 -4.57 -6.65 -10.15
N ARG A 165 -5.27 -7.57 -9.50
CA ARG A 165 -6.26 -8.47 -10.12
C ARG A 165 -7.68 -7.90 -10.08
N VAL A 166 -7.97 -7.01 -9.11
CA VAL A 166 -9.26 -6.29 -9.04
C VAL A 166 -9.46 -5.42 -10.28
N LEU A 167 -8.43 -4.69 -10.69
CA LEU A 167 -8.45 -3.87 -11.90
C LEU A 167 -7.12 -4.02 -12.66
N PRO A 168 -6.97 -5.08 -13.47
CA PRO A 168 -5.79 -5.30 -14.28
C PRO A 168 -5.53 -4.14 -15.25
N LYS A 169 -4.28 -3.99 -15.67
CA LYS A 169 -3.90 -2.95 -16.64
C LYS A 169 -4.68 -3.13 -17.95
N GLY A 170 -5.46 -2.11 -18.31
CA GLY A 170 -6.33 -2.14 -19.51
C GLY A 170 -7.76 -2.56 -19.25
N ALA A 171 -8.11 -3.11 -18.07
CA ALA A 171 -9.49 -3.37 -17.70
C ALA A 171 -10.21 -2.07 -17.32
N ILE A 172 -11.51 -2.00 -17.67
CA ILE A 172 -12.39 -0.86 -17.35
C ILE A 172 -13.29 -1.21 -16.16
N LEU A 173 -13.67 -2.48 -16.04
CA LEU A 173 -14.55 -2.96 -14.97
C LEU A 173 -13.72 -3.70 -13.91
N PRO A 174 -13.90 -3.37 -12.62
CA PRO A 174 -13.25 -4.11 -11.55
C PRO A 174 -13.90 -5.48 -11.37
N ALA A 175 -13.08 -6.52 -11.18
CA ALA A 175 -13.53 -7.83 -10.74
C ALA A 175 -13.48 -7.90 -9.21
N PRO A 176 -14.51 -8.36 -8.51
CA PRO A 176 -14.46 -8.52 -7.06
C PRO A 176 -13.43 -9.60 -6.69
N MET A 177 -12.42 -9.21 -5.94
CA MET A 177 -11.30 -10.05 -5.52
C MET A 177 -10.90 -9.69 -4.10
N ASN A 178 -10.61 -10.67 -3.28
CA ASN A 178 -10.10 -10.41 -1.94
C ASN A 178 -8.70 -9.82 -2.02
N CYS A 179 -8.51 -8.70 -1.31
CA CYS A 179 -7.21 -8.06 -1.15
C CYS A 179 -6.77 -8.14 0.31
N THR A 180 -5.48 -8.18 0.54
CA THR A 180 -4.92 -8.07 1.88
C THR A 180 -4.02 -6.85 1.94
N VAL A 181 -4.15 -6.06 3.00
CA VAL A 181 -3.29 -4.91 3.29
C VAL A 181 -2.49 -5.25 4.53
N LEU A 182 -1.18 -5.44 4.38
CA LEU A 182 -0.27 -5.69 5.49
C LEU A 182 0.45 -4.40 5.86
N VAL A 183 0.34 -4.00 7.11
CA VAL A 183 0.94 -2.78 7.64
C VAL A 183 2.09 -3.16 8.56
N GLY A 184 3.30 -2.73 8.20
CA GLY A 184 4.50 -3.01 8.98
C GLY A 184 4.78 -1.94 10.04
N GLU A 185 5.72 -2.26 10.91
CA GLU A 185 6.24 -1.32 11.90
C GLU A 185 6.89 -0.10 11.24
N ALA A 186 6.78 1.04 11.90
CA ALA A 186 7.34 2.29 11.40
C ALA A 186 8.87 2.26 11.36
N ILE A 187 9.43 2.73 10.26
CA ILE A 187 10.86 3.01 10.09
C ILE A 187 11.09 4.49 10.34
N ARG A 188 12.18 4.84 11.01
CA ARG A 188 12.59 6.23 11.23
C ARG A 188 13.83 6.56 10.43
N TRP A 189 13.97 7.84 10.11
CA TRP A 189 15.18 8.36 9.47
C TRP A 189 16.36 8.33 10.45
N GLU A 190 17.49 7.73 10.02
CA GLU A 190 18.73 7.61 10.81
C GLU A 190 19.92 8.32 10.16
N GLY A 191 19.69 9.22 9.21
CA GLY A 191 20.72 10.08 8.63
C GLY A 191 21.38 9.54 7.36
N GLU A 192 21.12 8.29 6.92
CA GLU A 192 21.75 7.71 5.74
C GLU A 192 20.72 7.23 4.71
N PRO A 193 20.64 7.85 3.51
CA PRO A 193 19.63 7.50 2.51
C PRO A 193 19.70 6.06 2.00
N ALA A 194 20.93 5.54 1.80
CA ALA A 194 21.10 4.18 1.25
C ALA A 194 20.59 3.13 2.26
N ARG A 195 21.03 3.23 3.51
CA ARG A 195 20.60 2.34 4.59
C ARG A 195 19.09 2.41 4.85
N PHE A 196 18.52 3.62 4.80
CA PHE A 196 17.09 3.81 4.94
C PHE A 196 16.29 3.11 3.81
N MET A 197 16.75 3.24 2.56
CA MET A 197 16.09 2.61 1.40
C MET A 197 16.23 1.08 1.43
N GLU A 198 17.36 0.56 1.91
CA GLU A 198 17.55 -0.87 2.13
C GLU A 198 16.62 -1.41 3.20
N ALA A 199 16.56 -0.78 4.36
CA ALA A 199 15.63 -1.14 5.44
C ALA A 199 14.16 -1.10 4.98
N LEU A 200 13.78 -0.08 4.20
CA LEU A 200 12.43 0.00 3.64
C LEU A 200 12.16 -1.16 2.67
N ARG A 201 13.11 -1.51 1.82
CA ARG A 201 12.99 -2.64 0.90
C ARG A 201 12.83 -3.95 1.65
N GLU A 202 13.67 -4.22 2.64
CA GLU A 202 13.61 -5.42 3.47
C GLU A 202 12.24 -5.54 4.16
N ARG A 203 11.74 -4.47 4.75
CA ARG A 203 10.42 -4.47 5.40
C ARG A 203 9.27 -4.74 4.42
N LEU A 204 9.31 -4.17 3.22
CA LEU A 204 8.30 -4.44 2.19
C LEU A 204 8.36 -5.89 1.70
N GLU A 205 9.57 -6.46 1.52
CA GLU A 205 9.75 -7.85 1.15
C GLU A 205 9.31 -8.82 2.26
N ASP A 206 9.54 -8.49 3.52
CA ASP A 206 9.08 -9.30 4.65
C ASP A 206 7.55 -9.31 4.76
N LEU A 207 6.91 -8.14 4.56
CA LEU A 207 5.46 -8.06 4.47
C LEU A 207 4.92 -8.88 3.29
N ARG A 208 5.58 -8.82 2.13
CA ARG A 208 5.22 -9.63 0.96
C ARG A 208 5.27 -11.12 1.26
N LYS A 209 6.36 -11.59 1.89
CA LYS A 209 6.53 -13.00 2.26
C LYS A 209 5.53 -13.48 3.31
N SER A 210 5.08 -12.57 4.19
CA SER A 210 4.09 -12.86 5.23
C SER A 210 2.64 -12.75 4.73
N ALA A 211 2.43 -12.30 3.49
CA ALA A 211 1.10 -12.20 2.91
C ALA A 211 0.45 -13.60 2.87
N PRO A 212 -0.80 -13.74 3.32
CA PRO A 212 -1.50 -15.00 3.24
C PRO A 212 -1.67 -15.42 1.77
N PRO A 213 -1.59 -16.72 1.48
CA PRO A 213 -1.80 -17.20 0.11
C PRO A 213 -3.18 -16.77 -0.36
N GLN A 214 -3.24 -16.27 -1.60
CA GLN A 214 -4.49 -15.87 -2.24
C GLN A 214 -5.32 -17.12 -2.48
N ARG A 215 -6.40 -17.27 -1.71
CA ARG A 215 -7.36 -18.35 -1.93
C ARG A 215 -8.38 -17.93 -2.98
N TRP A 216 -8.53 -18.74 -3.99
CA TRP A 216 -9.59 -18.61 -5.00
C TRP A 216 -10.86 -19.30 -4.51
N LEU A 217 -12.01 -18.82 -4.92
CA LEU A 217 -13.30 -19.52 -4.69
C LEU A 217 -13.33 -20.93 -5.28
N SER A 218 -12.39 -21.22 -6.19
CA SER A 218 -12.20 -22.54 -6.83
C SER A 218 -11.16 -23.42 -6.16
N ASP A 219 -10.40 -22.89 -5.20
CA ASP A 219 -9.42 -23.71 -4.48
C ASP A 219 -10.17 -24.62 -3.50
N PRO A 220 -9.92 -25.92 -3.53
CA PRO A 220 -10.49 -26.81 -2.53
C PRO A 220 -10.08 -26.36 -1.13
N ASP A 221 -10.98 -26.41 -0.18
CA ASP A 221 -10.63 -26.18 1.22
C ASP A 221 -9.46 -27.10 1.59
N PRO A 222 -8.44 -26.59 2.31
CA PRO A 222 -7.38 -27.46 2.80
C PRO A 222 -8.04 -28.56 3.63
N ASP A 223 -7.59 -29.78 3.43
CA ASP A 223 -8.04 -30.90 4.24
C ASP A 223 -7.98 -30.50 5.73
N PRO A 224 -9.04 -30.75 6.50
CA PRO A 224 -9.01 -30.49 7.92
C PRO A 224 -7.80 -31.22 8.53
N PRO A 225 -7.13 -30.62 9.53
CA PRO A 225 -6.00 -31.29 10.19
C PRO A 225 -6.44 -32.69 10.61
N PRO A 226 -5.59 -33.71 10.46
CA PRO A 226 -5.93 -35.07 10.80
C PRO A 226 -6.47 -35.12 12.23
N THR A 227 -7.66 -35.63 12.38
CA THR A 227 -8.26 -35.83 13.71
C THR A 227 -7.35 -36.78 14.51
N SER A 228 -7.25 -36.56 15.81
CA SER A 228 -6.40 -37.36 16.71
C SER A 228 -6.58 -38.90 16.58
N ASP A 229 -7.75 -39.31 16.11
CA ASP A 229 -8.07 -40.72 15.88
C ASP A 229 -7.42 -41.32 14.62
N ALA A 230 -7.15 -40.49 13.58
CA ALA A 230 -6.44 -40.92 12.37
C ALA A 230 -4.91 -41.10 12.62
N ALA A 231 -4.35 -40.36 13.56
CA ALA A 231 -2.93 -40.49 13.96
C ALA A 231 -2.68 -41.78 14.75
N ALA A 232 -3.68 -42.26 15.48
CA ALA A 232 -3.58 -43.53 16.25
C ALA A 232 -3.68 -44.76 15.32
N ALA A 233 -4.34 -44.67 14.18
CA ALA A 233 -4.50 -45.79 13.25
C ALA A 233 -3.29 -46.05 12.33
N SER A 234 -2.34 -45.12 12.24
CA SER A 234 -1.13 -45.23 11.40
C SER A 234 0.15 -45.65 12.15
N ALA A 235 0.05 -45.98 13.44
CA ALA A 235 1.20 -46.48 14.17
C ALA A 235 1.55 -47.92 13.69
N PRO A 236 2.81 -48.22 13.33
CA PRO A 236 3.20 -49.56 12.92
C PRO A 236 3.07 -50.54 14.13
N PRO A 237 2.66 -51.78 13.88
CA PRO A 237 2.50 -52.76 14.95
C PRO A 237 3.81 -52.97 15.70
N VAL A 238 3.76 -52.85 17.03
CA VAL A 238 4.89 -53.13 17.91
C VAL A 238 5.26 -54.59 17.77
N ARG A 239 6.46 -54.91 17.25
CA ARG A 239 6.98 -56.27 17.18
C ARG A 239 7.25 -56.76 18.61
N PRO A 240 6.79 -57.93 19.00
CA PRO A 240 7.16 -58.51 20.28
C PRO A 240 8.68 -58.85 20.27
N SER A 241 9.36 -58.50 21.37
CA SER A 241 10.77 -58.82 21.57
C SER A 241 10.94 -60.32 21.66
N PRO A 242 11.96 -60.90 21.00
CA PRO A 242 12.31 -62.30 21.21
C PRO A 242 13.26 -62.39 22.44
N ASP A 243 12.73 -62.66 23.60
CA ASP A 243 13.55 -63.25 24.69
C ASP A 243 12.65 -63.56 25.91
N SER A 244 12.35 -64.87 26.06
CA SER A 244 12.20 -65.56 27.30
C SER A 244 12.25 -67.10 27.03
#